data_2aea651159641fe9a53db34a825f6273
#
_entry.id   2aea651159641fe9a53db34a825f6273
#
_cell.length_a   1.000
_cell.length_b   1.000
_cell.length_c   1.000
_cell.angle_alpha   90.00
_cell.angle_beta   90.00
_cell.angle_gamma   90.00
#
_symmetry.space_group_name_H-M   'P 1'
#
loop_
_entity.id
_entity.type
_entity.pdbx_description
1 polymer ?
#
loop_
_entity_poly.entity_id
_entity_poly.type
_entity_poly.pdbx_seq_one_letter_code
_entity_poly.pdbx_strand_id
1 'polypeptide(L)'
;MPLPLLRKGQIMKTETTTVKSKALFSDDRTHRLLLRKEWDKNKKAAMIIMINPNTADTLNMDLTTMLVINNLNELGFGAVNIVNLYSRIMNKLSLRFNSNEDLLHPETDTVIEQYAAMSDAVIIAWGSAGNTSQRVRDRKAELLEHLAQYSNKLYKIGAHGYHPLTPIIRSGWELEPYEMEVKRNAESNKS
;
A
#
# COMPACT_ATOMS: atom_id res chain seq x y z
N MET A 1 -1.41 -36.83 9.78
CA MET A 1 -1.34 -37.58 8.51
C MET A 1 0.11 -38.06 8.34
N PRO A 2 0.40 -39.35 8.15
CA PRO A 2 1.76 -39.79 7.87
C PRO A 2 2.20 -39.29 6.50
N LEU A 3 3.44 -38.85 6.40
CA LEU A 3 4.05 -38.44 5.12
C LEU A 3 4.08 -39.64 4.16
N PRO A 4 3.85 -39.42 2.84
CA PRO A 4 3.90 -40.50 1.86
C PRO A 4 5.29 -41.13 1.83
N LEU A 5 5.35 -42.48 1.79
CA LEU A 5 6.58 -43.25 1.67
C LEU A 5 7.32 -42.90 0.38
N LEU A 6 8.51 -42.31 0.50
CA LEU A 6 9.37 -41.95 -0.63
C LEU A 6 9.90 -43.22 -1.33
N ARG A 7 9.81 -43.25 -2.67
CA ARG A 7 10.50 -44.21 -3.50
C ARG A 7 12.03 -44.00 -3.40
N LYS A 8 12.83 -45.08 -3.28
CA LYS A 8 14.30 -45.00 -3.25
C LYS A 8 14.82 -44.15 -4.41
N GLY A 9 15.55 -43.09 -4.10
CA GLY A 9 16.15 -42.17 -5.09
C GLY A 9 15.45 -40.83 -5.29
N GLN A 10 14.29 -40.56 -4.65
CA GLN A 10 13.61 -39.27 -4.75
C GLN A 10 14.07 -38.31 -3.61
N ILE A 11 14.78 -37.25 -3.98
CA ILE A 11 15.17 -36.17 -3.04
C ILE A 11 14.03 -35.14 -3.07
N MET A 12 13.37 -34.92 -1.91
CA MET A 12 12.37 -33.87 -1.75
C MET A 12 12.96 -32.78 -0.83
N LYS A 13 12.75 -31.52 -1.24
CA LYS A 13 13.12 -30.36 -0.44
C LYS A 13 11.88 -29.82 0.25
N THR A 14 11.95 -29.66 1.58
CA THR A 14 10.88 -29.00 2.35
C THR A 14 11.25 -27.55 2.58
N GLU A 15 10.31 -26.64 2.27
CA GLU A 15 10.44 -25.22 2.58
C GLU A 15 9.30 -24.82 3.53
N THR A 16 9.61 -23.99 4.51
CA THR A 16 8.64 -23.52 5.51
C THR A 16 8.79 -22.00 5.65
N THR A 17 7.65 -21.29 5.60
CA THR A 17 7.59 -19.85 5.82
C THR A 17 6.49 -19.54 6.81
N THR A 18 6.74 -18.56 7.70
CA THR A 18 5.74 -18.02 8.61
C THR A 18 5.44 -16.58 8.22
N VAL A 19 4.18 -16.28 7.97
CA VAL A 19 3.73 -14.90 7.72
C VAL A 19 3.09 -14.34 8.99
N LYS A 20 3.74 -13.33 9.59
CA LYS A 20 3.14 -12.54 10.67
C LYS A 20 2.20 -11.50 10.09
N SER A 21 1.03 -11.36 10.70
CA SER A 21 0.02 -10.41 10.25
C SER A 21 -0.47 -9.55 11.41
N LYS A 22 -0.59 -8.24 11.16
CA LYS A 22 -1.15 -7.25 12.09
C LYS A 22 -2.08 -6.31 11.33
N ALA A 23 -3.24 -6.00 11.91
CA ALA A 23 -4.12 -4.98 11.37
C ALA A 23 -4.53 -4.01 12.48
N LEU A 24 -4.69 -2.73 12.13
CA LEU A 24 -5.21 -1.69 12.99
C LEU A 24 -6.54 -1.22 12.42
N PHE A 25 -7.58 -1.36 13.23
CA PHE A 25 -8.95 -0.95 12.90
C PHE A 25 -9.43 0.11 13.88
N SER A 26 -10.46 0.87 13.50
CA SER A 26 -11.30 1.62 14.44
C SER A 26 -12.04 0.65 15.38
N ASP A 27 -12.53 1.15 16.53
CA ASP A 27 -13.24 0.32 17.52
C ASP A 27 -14.47 -0.38 16.93
N ASP A 28 -15.22 0.32 16.07
CA ASP A 28 -16.38 -0.20 15.36
C ASP A 28 -16.02 -1.05 14.12
N ARG A 29 -14.73 -1.18 13.80
CA ARG A 29 -14.17 -1.88 12.65
C ARG A 29 -14.67 -1.39 11.28
N THR A 30 -15.18 -0.17 11.19
CA THR A 30 -15.58 0.44 9.91
C THR A 30 -14.40 1.03 9.15
N HIS A 31 -13.28 1.31 9.85
CA HIS A 31 -12.04 1.79 9.25
C HIS A 31 -10.89 0.79 9.48
N ARG A 32 -10.03 0.64 8.48
CA ARG A 32 -8.75 -0.06 8.59
C ARG A 32 -7.63 0.94 8.30
N LEU A 33 -6.84 1.27 9.34
CA LEU A 33 -5.76 2.23 9.25
C LEU A 33 -4.47 1.58 8.73
N LEU A 34 -4.28 0.29 9.04
CA LEU A 34 -3.10 -0.47 8.66
C LEU A 34 -3.44 -1.94 8.43
N LEU A 35 -2.78 -2.55 7.45
CA LEU A 35 -2.61 -3.99 7.36
C LEU A 35 -1.12 -4.28 7.10
N ARG A 36 -0.43 -4.92 8.06
CA ARG A 36 0.96 -5.34 7.93
C ARG A 36 1.03 -6.84 7.68
N LYS A 37 1.84 -7.24 6.72
CA LYS A 37 2.27 -8.61 6.48
C LYS A 37 3.80 -8.66 6.50
N GLU A 38 4.38 -9.63 7.23
CA GLU A 38 5.82 -9.83 7.36
C GLU A 38 6.14 -11.30 7.16
N TRP A 39 6.98 -11.63 6.18
CA TRP A 39 7.39 -12.99 5.82
C TRP A 39 8.89 -13.22 5.97
N ASP A 40 9.71 -12.15 6.06
CA ASP A 40 11.13 -12.22 6.36
C ASP A 40 11.58 -10.95 7.11
N LYS A 41 11.76 -11.05 8.42
CA LYS A 41 12.17 -9.94 9.29
C LYS A 41 13.57 -9.40 9.02
N ASN A 42 14.42 -10.13 8.28
CA ASN A 42 15.79 -9.73 7.97
C ASN A 42 15.91 -8.92 6.69
N LYS A 43 14.82 -8.81 5.93
CA LYS A 43 14.72 -8.01 4.71
C LYS A 43 14.06 -6.66 4.96
N LYS A 44 14.18 -5.76 4.00
CA LYS A 44 13.57 -4.42 4.01
C LYS A 44 12.05 -4.50 4.09
N ALA A 45 11.44 -3.47 4.66
CA ALA A 45 10.00 -3.29 4.70
C ALA A 45 9.56 -2.19 3.74
N ALA A 46 8.52 -2.45 2.93
CA ALA A 46 7.87 -1.44 2.13
C ALA A 46 6.60 -0.92 2.83
N MET A 47 6.19 0.32 2.52
CA MET A 47 4.84 0.81 2.71
C MET A 47 4.19 1.01 1.36
N ILE A 48 2.92 0.63 1.21
CA ILE A 48 2.14 0.87 -0.01
C ILE A 48 0.87 1.64 0.31
N ILE A 49 0.60 2.70 -0.46
CA ILE A 49 -0.56 3.57 -0.28
C ILE A 49 -1.51 3.38 -1.46
N MET A 50 -2.71 2.87 -1.18
CA MET A 50 -3.78 2.69 -2.16
C MET A 50 -4.96 3.62 -1.86
N ILE A 51 -6.11 3.50 -2.55
CA ILE A 51 -7.24 4.44 -2.38
C ILE A 51 -8.01 4.16 -1.10
N ASN A 52 -8.57 2.98 -0.94
CA ASN A 52 -9.37 2.58 0.22
C ASN A 52 -9.19 1.09 0.52
N PRO A 53 -9.34 0.68 1.78
CA PRO A 53 -9.27 -0.72 2.15
C PRO A 53 -10.51 -1.48 1.68
N ASN A 54 -10.29 -2.74 1.30
CA ASN A 54 -11.33 -3.73 1.06
C ASN A 54 -11.37 -4.72 2.24
N THR A 55 -11.86 -5.92 2.04
CA THR A 55 -12.16 -6.91 3.09
C THR A 55 -10.95 -7.67 3.64
N ALA A 56 -9.75 -7.48 3.09
CA ALA A 56 -8.55 -8.13 3.61
C ALA A 56 -8.25 -7.74 5.06
N ASP A 57 -7.87 -8.73 5.86
CA ASP A 57 -7.55 -8.59 7.28
C ASP A 57 -6.28 -9.39 7.66
N THR A 58 -6.15 -9.76 8.93
CA THR A 58 -4.98 -10.50 9.41
C THR A 58 -4.89 -11.91 8.83
N LEU A 59 -5.99 -12.54 8.46
CA LEU A 59 -6.04 -13.90 7.93
C LEU A 59 -6.49 -13.92 6.46
N ASN A 60 -7.54 -13.17 6.14
CA ASN A 60 -8.11 -13.15 4.80
C ASN A 60 -7.28 -12.23 3.88
N MET A 61 -6.85 -12.75 2.74
CA MET A 61 -6.18 -11.98 1.70
C MET A 61 -7.11 -11.80 0.50
N ASP A 62 -7.25 -10.57 0.04
CA ASP A 62 -7.84 -10.28 -1.26
C ASP A 62 -6.78 -10.36 -2.38
N LEU A 63 -7.22 -10.33 -3.62
CA LEU A 63 -6.33 -10.38 -4.78
C LEU A 63 -5.29 -9.26 -4.76
N THR A 64 -5.66 -8.06 -4.32
CA THR A 64 -4.74 -6.92 -4.22
C THR A 64 -3.61 -7.21 -3.24
N THR A 65 -3.95 -7.67 -2.04
CA THR A 65 -2.96 -8.02 -1.00
C THR A 65 -2.03 -9.14 -1.46
N MET A 66 -2.58 -10.17 -2.14
CA MET A 66 -1.77 -11.25 -2.70
C MET A 66 -0.77 -10.74 -3.75
N LEU A 67 -1.20 -9.91 -4.70
CA LEU A 67 -0.32 -9.32 -5.71
C LEU A 67 0.76 -8.42 -5.09
N VAL A 68 0.40 -7.64 -4.06
CA VAL A 68 1.35 -6.80 -3.31
C VAL A 68 2.45 -7.67 -2.68
N ILE A 69 2.08 -8.72 -1.95
CA ILE A 69 3.05 -9.60 -1.28
C ILE A 69 3.95 -10.28 -2.31
N ASN A 70 3.39 -10.87 -3.36
CA ASN A 70 4.16 -11.62 -4.36
C ASN A 70 5.18 -10.70 -5.06
N ASN A 71 4.76 -9.54 -5.56
CA ASN A 71 5.65 -8.63 -6.26
C ASN A 71 6.71 -8.02 -5.33
N LEU A 72 6.36 -7.66 -4.09
CA LEU A 72 7.34 -7.14 -3.14
C LEU A 72 8.35 -8.20 -2.70
N ASN A 73 7.94 -9.47 -2.59
CA ASN A 73 8.86 -10.57 -2.34
C ASN A 73 9.87 -10.75 -3.47
N GLU A 74 9.44 -10.69 -4.74
CA GLU A 74 10.32 -10.73 -5.92
C GLU A 74 11.29 -9.53 -5.94
N LEU A 75 10.85 -8.36 -5.48
CA LEU A 75 11.67 -7.16 -5.34
C LEU A 75 12.60 -7.19 -4.11
N GLY A 76 12.62 -8.30 -3.34
CA GLY A 76 13.53 -8.51 -2.22
C GLY A 76 13.08 -7.89 -0.90
N PHE A 77 11.83 -7.43 -0.78
CA PHE A 77 11.26 -7.02 0.51
C PHE A 77 10.84 -8.23 1.36
N GLY A 78 10.78 -8.05 2.67
CA GLY A 78 10.37 -9.08 3.64
C GLY A 78 9.12 -8.70 4.43
N ALA A 79 8.62 -7.47 4.25
CA ALA A 79 7.41 -7.01 4.89
C ALA A 79 6.74 -5.91 4.08
N VAL A 80 5.42 -5.76 4.27
CA VAL A 80 4.65 -4.64 3.74
C VAL A 80 3.70 -4.06 4.77
N ASN A 81 3.64 -2.73 4.81
CA ASN A 81 2.66 -1.93 5.52
C ASN A 81 1.66 -1.38 4.49
N ILE A 82 0.45 -1.92 4.47
CA ILE A 82 -0.61 -1.51 3.55
C ILE A 82 -1.46 -0.46 4.25
N VAL A 83 -1.48 0.74 3.71
CA VAL A 83 -2.28 1.88 4.16
C VAL A 83 -3.10 2.44 2.99
N ASN A 84 -4.01 3.33 3.28
CA ASN A 84 -4.93 3.83 2.27
C ASN A 84 -5.14 5.35 2.39
N LEU A 85 -5.39 6.01 1.26
CA LEU A 85 -5.74 7.42 1.17
C LEU A 85 -6.99 7.75 2.01
N TYR A 86 -7.97 6.86 1.98
CA TYR A 86 -9.15 6.83 2.84
C TYR A 86 -9.13 5.54 3.66
N SER A 87 -9.47 5.61 4.94
CA SER A 87 -9.40 4.45 5.85
C SER A 87 -10.69 3.63 5.90
N ARG A 88 -11.83 4.16 5.40
CA ARG A 88 -13.11 3.45 5.42
C ARG A 88 -13.07 2.19 4.57
N ILE A 89 -13.51 1.07 5.16
CA ILE A 89 -13.59 -0.23 4.48
C ILE A 89 -14.78 -0.21 3.52
N MET A 90 -14.51 -0.38 2.22
CA MET A 90 -15.54 -0.45 1.19
C MET A 90 -15.02 -1.10 -0.08
N ASN A 91 -15.89 -1.82 -0.79
CA ASN A 91 -15.53 -2.48 -2.05
C ASN A 91 -15.14 -1.49 -3.15
N LYS A 92 -15.79 -0.32 -3.17
CA LYS A 92 -15.53 0.76 -4.12
C LYS A 92 -15.74 2.10 -3.44
N LEU A 93 -14.78 3.01 -3.61
CA LEU A 93 -14.89 4.37 -3.09
C LEU A 93 -16.15 5.06 -3.62
N SER A 94 -16.99 5.53 -2.70
CA SER A 94 -18.20 6.29 -3.01
C SER A 94 -18.13 7.66 -2.33
N LEU A 95 -17.95 8.70 -3.15
CA LEU A 95 -17.87 10.10 -2.68
C LEU A 95 -19.24 10.77 -2.62
N ARG A 96 -20.22 10.22 -3.35
CA ARG A 96 -21.55 10.85 -3.48
C ARG A 96 -22.33 10.85 -2.18
N PHE A 97 -22.17 9.79 -1.38
CA PHE A 97 -22.97 9.54 -0.19
C PHE A 97 -22.17 9.57 1.12
N ASN A 98 -20.88 9.91 1.04
CA ASN A 98 -19.98 9.94 2.20
C ASN A 98 -19.25 11.28 2.27
N SER A 99 -19.21 11.89 3.45
CA SER A 99 -18.38 13.06 3.75
C SER A 99 -16.90 12.66 3.88
N ASN A 100 -16.01 13.62 4.14
CA ASN A 100 -14.63 13.28 4.46
C ASN A 100 -14.52 12.61 5.82
N GLU A 101 -15.32 13.06 6.77
CA GLU A 101 -15.40 12.50 8.12
C GLU A 101 -15.87 11.03 8.10
N ASP A 102 -16.75 10.67 7.14
CA ASP A 102 -17.18 9.28 6.95
C ASP A 102 -16.07 8.40 6.33
N LEU A 103 -15.18 8.99 5.53
CA LEU A 103 -14.18 8.26 4.77
C LEU A 103 -12.82 8.19 5.46
N LEU A 104 -12.54 9.14 6.37
CA LEU A 104 -11.26 9.29 7.05
C LEU A 104 -11.43 9.15 8.57
N HIS A 105 -10.78 8.18 9.15
CA HIS A 105 -10.60 8.15 10.60
C HIS A 105 -9.57 9.24 10.99
N PRO A 106 -9.73 9.96 12.11
CA PRO A 106 -8.81 11.03 12.52
C PRO A 106 -7.33 10.62 12.58
N GLU A 107 -7.05 9.39 12.98
CA GLU A 107 -5.69 8.85 13.09
C GLU A 107 -5.09 8.37 11.76
N THR A 108 -5.80 8.50 10.63
CA THR A 108 -5.34 7.92 9.35
C THR A 108 -3.98 8.46 8.95
N ASP A 109 -3.79 9.77 8.96
CA ASP A 109 -2.55 10.42 8.50
C ASP A 109 -1.41 10.20 9.48
N THR A 110 -1.68 10.26 10.78
CA THR A 110 -0.70 9.92 11.84
C THR A 110 -0.14 8.51 11.63
N VAL A 111 -1.00 7.53 11.35
CA VAL A 111 -0.57 6.15 11.08
C VAL A 111 0.24 6.07 9.78
N ILE A 112 -0.17 6.75 8.72
CA ILE A 112 0.58 6.77 7.45
C ILE A 112 1.98 7.35 7.67
N GLU A 113 2.11 8.49 8.34
CA GLU A 113 3.40 9.12 8.62
C GLU A 113 4.30 8.23 9.48
N GLN A 114 3.75 7.63 10.53
CA GLN A 114 4.50 6.71 11.40
C GLN A 114 5.08 5.54 10.61
N TYR A 115 4.28 4.91 9.75
CA TYR A 115 4.75 3.78 8.96
C TYR A 115 5.60 4.19 7.75
N ALA A 116 5.43 5.41 7.22
CA ALA A 116 6.34 5.98 6.25
C ALA A 116 7.75 6.15 6.85
N ALA A 117 7.84 6.68 8.08
CA ALA A 117 9.12 6.83 8.77
C ALA A 117 9.86 5.48 8.93
N MET A 118 9.12 4.42 9.27
CA MET A 118 9.65 3.09 9.58
C MET A 118 9.92 2.20 8.35
N SER A 119 9.47 2.59 7.16
CA SER A 119 9.61 1.81 5.94
C SER A 119 10.83 2.23 5.13
N ASP A 120 11.47 1.27 4.46
CA ASP A 120 12.62 1.52 3.57
C ASP A 120 12.20 2.10 2.20
N ALA A 121 10.96 1.82 1.79
CA ALA A 121 10.34 2.35 0.58
C ALA A 121 8.88 2.69 0.83
N VAL A 122 8.40 3.79 0.25
CA VAL A 122 6.99 4.23 0.29
C VAL A 122 6.48 4.23 -1.14
N ILE A 123 5.50 3.37 -1.44
CA ILE A 123 5.02 3.13 -2.79
C ILE A 123 3.63 3.76 -2.96
N ILE A 124 3.53 4.72 -3.85
CA ILE A 124 2.28 5.35 -4.25
C ILE A 124 1.61 4.47 -5.31
N ALA A 125 0.50 3.82 -4.95
CA ALA A 125 -0.15 2.79 -5.76
C ALA A 125 -1.66 2.98 -5.91
N TRP A 126 -2.14 4.22 -5.90
CA TRP A 126 -3.55 4.52 -6.08
C TRP A 126 -4.02 4.54 -7.56
N GLY A 127 -3.09 4.48 -8.51
CA GLY A 127 -3.41 4.49 -9.94
C GLY A 127 -4.18 5.74 -10.36
N SER A 128 -4.99 5.61 -11.41
CA SER A 128 -5.86 6.68 -11.92
C SER A 128 -7.20 6.81 -11.19
N ALA A 129 -7.47 5.96 -10.18
CA ALA A 129 -8.74 5.96 -9.48
C ALA A 129 -9.03 7.33 -8.84
N GLY A 130 -10.24 7.84 -9.10
CA GLY A 130 -10.70 9.13 -8.56
C GLY A 130 -10.07 10.38 -9.17
N ASN A 131 -9.20 10.29 -10.19
CA ASN A 131 -8.55 11.46 -10.79
C ASN A 131 -9.53 12.48 -11.39
N THR A 132 -10.75 12.07 -11.73
CA THR A 132 -11.83 12.97 -12.20
C THR A 132 -12.48 13.75 -11.05
N SER A 133 -12.30 13.35 -9.80
CA SER A 133 -12.85 14.01 -8.62
C SER A 133 -11.86 15.01 -8.04
N GLN A 134 -12.26 16.29 -7.92
CA GLN A 134 -11.45 17.32 -7.27
C GLN A 134 -11.13 16.92 -5.83
N ARG A 135 -12.12 16.45 -5.08
CA ARG A 135 -11.97 15.98 -3.68
C ARG A 135 -10.90 14.92 -3.51
N VAL A 136 -10.79 13.96 -4.46
CA VAL A 136 -9.73 12.95 -4.41
C VAL A 136 -8.38 13.54 -4.78
N ARG A 137 -8.33 14.46 -5.75
CA ARG A 137 -7.07 15.16 -6.10
C ARG A 137 -6.55 15.98 -4.93
N ASP A 138 -7.42 16.73 -4.27
CA ASP A 138 -7.04 17.54 -3.09
C ASP A 138 -6.53 16.65 -1.97
N ARG A 139 -7.21 15.54 -1.69
CA ARG A 139 -6.77 14.58 -0.67
C ARG A 139 -5.42 13.92 -1.01
N LYS A 140 -5.18 13.61 -2.29
CA LYS A 140 -3.86 13.10 -2.74
C LYS A 140 -2.76 14.15 -2.54
N ALA A 141 -3.04 15.41 -2.88
CA ALA A 141 -2.09 16.51 -2.71
C ALA A 141 -1.77 16.75 -1.24
N GLU A 142 -2.77 16.79 -0.37
CA GLU A 142 -2.62 16.91 1.08
C GLU A 142 -1.71 15.81 1.64
N LEU A 143 -1.99 14.54 1.33
CA LEU A 143 -1.15 13.43 1.81
C LEU A 143 0.28 13.50 1.26
N LEU A 144 0.47 13.93 0.01
CA LEU A 144 1.80 14.09 -0.57
C LEU A 144 2.60 15.21 0.13
N GLU A 145 1.95 16.30 0.59
CA GLU A 145 2.60 17.33 1.39
C GLU A 145 3.13 16.75 2.72
N HIS A 146 2.36 15.89 3.41
CA HIS A 146 2.82 15.17 4.60
C HIS A 146 3.99 14.24 4.32
N LEU A 147 4.02 13.63 3.13
CA LEU A 147 5.07 12.69 2.73
C LEU A 147 6.31 13.35 2.11
N ALA A 148 6.33 14.68 1.94
CA ALA A 148 7.43 15.39 1.28
C ALA A 148 8.80 15.14 1.95
N GLN A 149 8.84 15.02 3.26
CA GLN A 149 10.05 14.70 4.03
C GLN A 149 10.64 13.32 3.70
N TYR A 150 9.87 12.43 3.08
CA TYR A 150 10.28 11.08 2.66
C TYR A 150 10.51 10.97 1.15
N SER A 151 10.67 12.09 0.43
CA SER A 151 10.80 12.15 -1.04
C SER A 151 11.91 11.24 -1.60
N ASN A 152 12.99 11.04 -0.84
CA ASN A 152 14.12 10.18 -1.21
C ASN A 152 13.79 8.68 -1.23
N LYS A 153 12.64 8.27 -0.70
CA LYS A 153 12.16 6.88 -0.69
C LYS A 153 10.72 6.72 -1.17
N LEU A 154 10.19 7.73 -1.87
CA LEU A 154 8.91 7.66 -2.56
C LEU A 154 9.09 7.00 -3.92
N TYR A 155 8.25 6.00 -4.19
CA TYR A 155 8.22 5.25 -5.43
C TYR A 155 6.80 5.15 -5.98
N LYS A 156 6.70 4.80 -7.25
CA LYS A 156 5.45 4.41 -7.95
C LYS A 156 5.67 3.08 -8.67
N ILE A 157 4.59 2.38 -9.01
CA ILE A 157 4.66 1.14 -9.79
C ILE A 157 4.64 1.50 -11.28
N GLY A 158 5.75 1.26 -11.98
CA GLY A 158 5.94 1.58 -13.38
C GLY A 158 5.77 3.07 -13.71
N ALA A 159 5.91 3.44 -14.96
CA ALA A 159 5.93 4.83 -15.42
C ALA A 159 4.70 5.66 -15.01
N HIS A 160 3.53 5.03 -14.87
CA HIS A 160 2.27 5.73 -14.63
C HIS A 160 1.73 5.61 -13.19
N GLY A 161 2.47 5.00 -12.26
CA GLY A 161 2.00 4.80 -10.89
C GLY A 161 0.77 3.89 -10.81
N TYR A 162 0.88 2.70 -11.37
CA TYR A 162 -0.24 1.75 -11.48
C TYR A 162 -0.76 1.26 -10.13
N HIS A 163 -2.05 0.94 -10.10
CA HIS A 163 -2.64 0.18 -9.00
C HIS A 163 -2.31 -1.32 -9.17
N PRO A 164 -2.08 -2.09 -8.09
CA PRO A 164 -1.71 -3.52 -8.15
C PRO A 164 -2.62 -4.40 -9.02
N LEU A 165 -3.90 -4.07 -9.16
CA LEU A 165 -4.85 -4.80 -10.01
C LEU A 165 -4.76 -4.45 -11.50
N THR A 166 -3.91 -3.50 -11.90
CA THR A 166 -3.77 -3.13 -13.32
C THR A 166 -3.18 -4.32 -14.09
N PRO A 167 -3.86 -4.81 -15.16
CA PRO A 167 -3.48 -6.08 -15.81
C PRO A 167 -2.03 -6.15 -16.26
N ILE A 168 -1.49 -5.06 -16.83
CA ILE A 168 -0.16 -5.02 -17.43
C ILE A 168 0.99 -5.23 -16.41
N ILE A 169 0.73 -4.97 -15.11
CA ILE A 169 1.79 -5.07 -14.06
C ILE A 169 1.53 -6.21 -13.06
N ARG A 170 0.54 -7.07 -13.28
CA ARG A 170 0.20 -8.13 -12.30
C ARG A 170 1.31 -9.17 -12.12
N SER A 171 2.09 -9.42 -13.16
CA SER A 171 3.14 -10.44 -13.18
C SER A 171 4.54 -9.93 -12.83
N GLY A 172 4.71 -8.63 -12.67
CA GLY A 172 6.01 -8.07 -12.33
C GLY A 172 5.96 -6.55 -12.17
N TRP A 173 6.57 -6.05 -11.09
CA TRP A 173 6.65 -4.63 -10.81
C TRP A 173 8.07 -4.10 -11.05
N GLU A 174 8.11 -2.93 -11.63
CA GLU A 174 9.26 -2.04 -11.59
C GLU A 174 8.90 -0.85 -10.70
N LEU A 175 9.74 -0.54 -9.73
CA LEU A 175 9.57 0.64 -8.89
C LEU A 175 10.37 1.80 -9.46
N GLU A 176 9.69 2.86 -9.84
CA GLU A 176 10.28 4.12 -10.29
C GLU A 176 10.19 5.19 -9.21
N PRO A 177 11.14 6.11 -9.10
CA PRO A 177 11.02 7.25 -8.20
C PRO A 177 9.70 8.01 -8.45
N TYR A 178 9.02 8.39 -7.38
CA TYR A 178 7.85 9.25 -7.45
C TYR A 178 8.31 10.70 -7.42
N GLU A 179 8.23 11.39 -8.55
CA GLU A 179 8.54 12.82 -8.64
C GLU A 179 7.38 13.62 -8.08
N MET A 180 7.63 14.35 -7.00
CA MET A 180 6.66 15.29 -6.46
C MET A 180 6.66 16.55 -7.34
N GLU A 181 5.49 16.97 -7.81
CA GLU A 181 5.37 18.27 -8.46
C GLU A 181 5.73 19.37 -7.46
N VAL A 182 6.89 19.99 -7.65
CA VAL A 182 7.27 21.18 -6.89
C VAL A 182 6.31 22.30 -7.31
N LYS A 183 5.41 22.70 -6.43
CA LYS A 183 4.66 23.95 -6.62
C LYS A 183 5.70 25.07 -6.80
N ARG A 184 5.99 25.48 -8.04
CA ARG A 184 6.75 26.70 -8.32
C ARG A 184 5.90 27.84 -7.76
N ASN A 185 6.33 28.41 -6.65
CA ASN A 185 5.76 29.63 -6.12
C ASN A 185 5.74 30.66 -7.24
N ALA A 186 4.55 31.06 -7.67
CA ALA A 186 4.33 32.19 -8.55
C ALA A 186 4.52 33.49 -7.74
N GLU A 187 5.75 33.71 -7.23
CA GLU A 187 6.21 34.96 -6.68
C GLU A 187 7.36 35.49 -7.53
N SER A 188 7.02 36.02 -8.69
CA SER A 188 7.84 37.03 -9.35
C SER A 188 7.10 37.57 -10.57
N ASN A 189 6.10 38.45 -10.37
CA ASN A 189 5.75 39.50 -11.27
C ASN A 189 4.85 40.53 -10.58
N LYS A 190 5.46 41.36 -9.75
CA LYS A 190 5.00 42.73 -9.49
C LYS A 190 6.27 43.58 -9.33
N SER A 191 6.71 44.08 -10.44
CA SER A 191 7.53 45.29 -10.53
C SER A 191 6.97 46.13 -11.64
#